data_6aec2ff94c9afb160bf4ba3db4723a4c
#
_entry.id   6aec2ff94c9afb160bf4ba3db4723a4c
#
_cell.length_a   1.000
_cell.length_b   1.000
_cell.length_c   1.000
_cell.angle_alpha   90.00
_cell.angle_beta   90.00
_cell.angle_gamma   90.00
#
_symmetry.space_group_name_H-M   'P 1'
#
loop_
_entity.id
_entity.type
_entity.pdbx_description
1 polymer ?
#
loop_
_entity_poly.entity_id
_entity_poly.type
_entity_poly.pdbx_seq_one_letter_code
_entity_poly.pdbx_strand_id
1 'polypeptide(L)'
;MKELNIQLSERKLRVLSAIIKSYIQTGEPVGSKAVVDLLDNSVSSATIRNDMAELAQLGLIEQPHTSAGRIPSQAGYRLYIDKLMTRYPLSDEEKKIIDDMLSDKDDPEKLLENASAALAELTNMAGLTTTPAAEEATITLSLIHI
;
A
#
# COMPACT_ATOMS: atom_id res chain seq x y z
N MET A 1 -19.46 4.31 -2.37
CA MET A 1 -18.33 4.34 -1.41
C MET A 1 -18.29 5.73 -0.80
N LYS A 2 -18.40 5.88 0.54
CA LYS A 2 -18.31 7.20 1.18
C LYS A 2 -16.86 7.69 1.08
N GLU A 3 -16.64 8.81 0.40
CA GLU A 3 -15.37 9.53 0.50
C GLU A 3 -15.14 9.90 1.97
N LEU A 4 -14.07 9.40 2.54
CA LEU A 4 -13.62 9.84 3.86
C LEU A 4 -13.10 11.29 3.72
N ASN A 5 -13.99 12.26 3.88
CA ASN A 5 -13.62 13.67 3.89
C ASN A 5 -13.03 14.02 5.26
N ILE A 6 -11.92 13.36 5.62
CA ILE A 6 -11.17 13.58 6.87
C ILE A 6 -10.20 14.73 6.60
N GLN A 7 -10.45 15.89 7.21
CA GLN A 7 -9.48 16.98 7.23
C GLN A 7 -8.43 16.70 8.33
N LEU A 8 -7.30 16.14 7.93
CA LEU A 8 -6.14 15.98 8.81
C LEU A 8 -5.18 17.16 8.65
N SER A 9 -4.54 17.57 9.75
CA SER A 9 -3.43 18.50 9.66
C SER A 9 -2.25 17.88 8.89
N GLU A 10 -1.44 18.70 8.25
CA GLU A 10 -0.24 18.26 7.52
C GLU A 10 0.67 17.39 8.39
N ARG A 11 0.83 17.75 9.67
CA ARG A 11 1.63 16.95 10.61
C ARG A 11 1.06 15.53 10.79
N LYS A 12 -0.26 15.37 10.97
CA LYS A 12 -0.88 14.05 11.10
C LYS A 12 -0.76 13.21 9.82
N LEU A 13 -0.82 13.85 8.66
CA LEU A 13 -0.57 13.19 7.38
C LEU A 13 0.88 12.70 7.28
N ARG A 14 1.85 13.49 7.75
CA ARG A 14 3.26 13.08 7.82
C ARG A 14 3.47 11.92 8.79
N VAL A 15 2.81 11.95 9.97
CA VAL A 15 2.85 10.85 10.95
C VAL A 15 2.27 9.57 10.35
N LEU A 16 1.11 9.63 9.71
CA LEU A 16 0.49 8.49 9.04
C LEU A 16 1.41 7.92 7.94
N SER A 17 1.97 8.80 7.12
CA SER A 17 2.92 8.40 6.06
C SER A 17 4.16 7.70 6.63
N ALA A 18 4.73 8.21 7.72
CA ALA A 18 5.88 7.62 8.38
C ALA A 18 5.57 6.21 8.92
N ILE A 19 4.40 6.04 9.57
CA ILE A 19 3.94 4.75 10.08
C ILE A 19 3.78 3.74 8.93
N ILE A 20 3.11 4.14 7.84
CA ILE A 20 2.86 3.25 6.69
C ILE A 20 4.16 2.84 6.02
N LYS A 21 5.06 3.79 5.73
CA LYS A 21 6.34 3.51 5.09
C LYS A 21 7.21 2.58 5.94
N SER A 22 7.30 2.84 7.24
CA SER A 22 8.05 1.98 8.16
C SER A 22 7.46 0.58 8.24
N TYR A 23 6.14 0.46 8.34
CA TYR A 23 5.47 -0.84 8.41
C TYR A 23 5.60 -1.65 7.11
N ILE A 24 5.54 -1.02 5.95
CA ILE A 24 5.78 -1.68 4.65
C ILE A 24 7.20 -2.28 4.58
N GLN A 25 8.19 -1.56 5.12
CA GLN A 25 9.59 -2.00 5.08
C GLN A 25 9.91 -3.09 6.08
N THR A 26 9.30 -3.06 7.26
CA THR A 26 9.71 -3.91 8.39
C THR A 26 8.73 -5.00 8.75
N GLY A 27 7.44 -4.83 8.43
CA GLY A 27 6.35 -5.67 8.93
C GLY A 27 6.06 -5.51 10.43
N GLU A 28 6.80 -4.63 11.13
CA GLU A 28 6.73 -4.50 12.58
C GLU A 28 5.88 -3.28 13.01
N PRO A 29 5.12 -3.39 14.12
CA PRO A 29 4.35 -2.27 14.65
C PRO A 29 5.24 -1.07 15.02
N VAL A 30 4.86 0.13 14.59
CA VAL A 30 5.67 1.34 14.66
C VAL A 30 5.39 2.11 15.96
N GLY A 31 6.43 2.29 16.77
CA GLY A 31 6.37 3.06 18.02
C GLY A 31 6.52 4.57 17.81
N SER A 32 6.04 5.39 18.75
CA SER A 32 6.16 6.85 18.66
C SER A 32 7.60 7.35 18.57
N LYS A 33 8.57 6.64 19.16
CA LYS A 33 10.00 7.00 19.08
C LYS A 33 10.51 6.84 17.64
N ALA A 34 10.18 5.73 16.99
CA ALA A 34 10.56 5.50 15.59
C ALA A 34 9.95 6.57 14.66
N VAL A 35 8.71 6.99 14.92
CA VAL A 35 8.08 8.08 14.14
C VAL A 35 8.80 9.42 14.37
N VAL A 36 9.24 9.74 15.59
CA VAL A 36 10.04 10.95 15.87
C VAL A 36 11.33 10.93 15.06
N ASP A 37 12.05 9.80 15.06
CA ASP A 37 13.32 9.64 14.32
C ASP A 37 13.09 9.79 12.81
N LEU A 38 11.99 9.25 12.27
CA LEU A 38 11.61 9.37 10.86
C LEU A 38 11.17 10.79 10.45
N LEU A 39 10.80 11.62 11.41
CA LEU A 39 10.40 13.03 11.18
C LEU A 39 11.49 14.01 11.59
N ASP A 40 12.76 13.60 11.55
CA ASP A 40 13.94 14.41 11.81
C ASP A 40 13.94 15.10 13.18
N ASN A 41 13.35 14.44 14.18
CA ASN A 41 13.21 14.94 15.56
C ASN A 41 12.55 16.34 15.67
N SER A 42 11.79 16.73 14.66
CA SER A 42 11.12 18.03 14.60
C SER A 42 9.94 18.16 15.57
N VAL A 43 9.48 17.03 16.14
CA VAL A 43 8.31 16.98 17.02
C VAL A 43 8.58 16.08 18.23
N SER A 44 8.06 16.45 19.42
CA SER A 44 8.26 15.65 20.62
C SER A 44 7.53 14.30 20.57
N SER A 45 8.07 13.28 21.23
CA SER A 45 7.42 11.96 21.34
C SER A 45 6.02 12.01 21.97
N ALA A 46 5.78 12.98 22.88
CA ALA A 46 4.46 13.20 23.48
C ALA A 46 3.45 13.70 22.43
N THR A 47 3.85 14.64 21.58
CA THR A 47 3.02 15.14 20.48
C THR A 47 2.71 14.04 19.49
N ILE A 48 3.71 13.23 19.11
CA ILE A 48 3.50 12.10 18.21
C ILE A 48 2.53 11.07 18.80
N ARG A 49 2.61 10.77 20.11
CA ARG A 49 1.64 9.88 20.78
C ARG A 49 0.21 10.40 20.69
N ASN A 50 0.02 11.71 20.86
CA ASN A 50 -1.30 12.33 20.74
C ASN A 50 -1.81 12.24 19.29
N ASP A 51 -0.97 12.56 18.30
CA ASP A 51 -1.34 12.42 16.89
C ASP A 51 -1.68 10.97 16.53
N MET A 52 -0.90 10.00 17.02
CA MET A 52 -1.18 8.56 16.83
C MET A 52 -2.50 8.14 17.51
N ALA A 53 -2.82 8.68 18.70
CA ALA A 53 -4.09 8.40 19.37
C ALA A 53 -5.28 8.93 18.56
N GLU A 54 -5.18 10.13 18.03
CA GLU A 54 -6.22 10.70 17.16
C GLU A 54 -6.37 9.93 15.84
N LEU A 55 -5.26 9.54 15.19
CA LEU A 55 -5.29 8.70 13.98
C LEU A 55 -5.93 7.33 14.25
N ALA A 56 -5.72 6.77 15.45
CA ALA A 56 -6.37 5.53 15.86
C ALA A 56 -7.88 5.72 16.09
N GLN A 57 -8.30 6.84 16.73
CA GLN A 57 -9.72 7.17 16.88
C GLN A 57 -10.43 7.36 15.53
N LEU A 58 -9.72 7.86 14.53
CA LEU A 58 -10.23 7.98 13.16
C LEU A 58 -10.20 6.65 12.37
N GLY A 59 -9.72 5.57 13.00
CA GLY A 59 -9.62 4.26 12.36
C GLY A 59 -8.56 4.16 11.25
N LEU A 60 -7.58 5.07 11.22
CA LEU A 60 -6.53 5.08 10.19
C LEU A 60 -5.32 4.22 10.57
N ILE A 61 -5.12 3.99 11.86
CA ILE A 61 -4.11 3.07 12.40
C ILE A 61 -4.72 2.26 13.53
N GLU A 62 -4.13 1.11 13.83
CA GLU A 62 -4.61 0.17 14.85
C GLU A 62 -3.46 -0.20 15.80
N GLN A 63 -3.84 -0.70 16.98
CA GLN A 63 -2.91 -1.25 17.95
C GLN A 63 -3.17 -2.75 18.08
N PRO A 64 -2.28 -3.61 17.57
CA PRO A 64 -2.51 -5.05 17.59
C PRO A 64 -2.50 -5.63 19.02
N HIS A 65 -1.70 -5.07 19.93
CA HIS A 65 -1.60 -5.48 21.35
C HIS A 65 -1.32 -4.27 22.24
N THR A 66 -1.67 -4.36 23.53
CA THR A 66 -1.60 -3.25 24.51
C THR A 66 -0.21 -2.60 24.62
N SER A 67 0.86 -3.37 24.43
CA SER A 67 2.25 -2.89 24.47
C SER A 67 2.86 -2.65 23.09
N ALA A 68 2.15 -2.95 22.03
CA ALA A 68 2.65 -2.82 20.66
C ALA A 68 2.59 -1.37 20.17
N GLY A 69 3.42 -1.05 19.15
CA GLY A 69 3.27 0.17 18.36
C GLY A 69 1.95 0.23 17.62
N ARG A 70 1.92 0.93 16.52
CA ARG A 70 0.75 1.06 15.65
C ARG A 70 1.02 0.43 14.29
N ILE A 71 -0.01 -0.17 13.72
CA ILE A 71 -0.02 -0.68 12.35
C ILE A 71 -1.04 0.11 11.53
N PRO A 72 -0.86 0.24 10.21
CA PRO A 72 -1.86 0.86 9.36
C PRO A 72 -3.13 0.02 9.28
N SER A 73 -4.29 0.67 9.30
CA SER A 73 -5.55 0.03 8.95
C SER A 73 -5.78 0.04 7.43
N GLN A 74 -6.79 -0.68 6.96
CA GLN A 74 -7.22 -0.62 5.56
C GLN A 74 -7.58 0.83 5.14
N ALA A 75 -8.26 1.60 6.00
CA ALA A 75 -8.60 2.99 5.74
C ALA A 75 -7.36 3.89 5.69
N GLY A 76 -6.36 3.62 6.54
CA GLY A 76 -5.07 4.31 6.53
C GLY A 76 -4.30 4.10 5.23
N TYR A 77 -4.19 2.87 4.77
CA TYR A 77 -3.58 2.57 3.48
C TYR A 77 -4.30 3.26 2.32
N ARG A 78 -5.64 3.24 2.32
CA ARG A 78 -6.43 3.89 1.27
C ARG A 78 -6.15 5.39 1.24
N LEU A 79 -6.18 6.06 2.39
CA LEU A 79 -5.89 7.50 2.46
C LEU A 79 -4.46 7.80 1.98
N TYR A 80 -3.50 6.96 2.35
CA TYR A 80 -2.11 7.10 1.91
C TYR A 80 -1.97 7.00 0.39
N ILE A 81 -2.56 5.97 -0.23
CA ILE A 81 -2.50 5.78 -1.68
C ILE A 81 -3.18 6.92 -2.42
N ASP A 82 -4.36 7.34 -1.96
CA ASP A 82 -5.17 8.34 -2.66
C ASP A 82 -4.61 9.76 -2.53
N LYS A 83 -3.96 10.11 -1.40
CA LYS A 83 -3.58 11.50 -1.09
C LYS A 83 -2.10 11.73 -0.79
N LEU A 84 -1.37 10.74 -0.32
CA LEU A 84 -0.02 10.94 0.21
C LEU A 84 1.07 10.24 -0.61
N MET A 85 0.71 9.19 -1.31
CA MET A 85 1.67 8.43 -2.11
C MET A 85 2.12 9.26 -3.31
N THR A 86 3.42 9.49 -3.41
CA THR A 86 4.02 10.10 -4.59
C THR A 86 3.93 9.10 -5.75
N ARG A 87 3.25 9.48 -6.81
CA ARG A 87 3.25 8.70 -8.04
C ARG A 87 4.53 9.03 -8.81
N TYR A 88 5.40 8.05 -8.95
CA TYR A 88 6.56 8.17 -9.83
C TYR A 88 6.13 7.81 -11.25
N PRO A 89 6.50 8.60 -12.26
CA PRO A 89 6.29 8.20 -13.65
C PRO A 89 7.12 6.94 -13.92
N LEU A 90 6.55 6.03 -14.70
CA LEU A 90 7.30 4.86 -15.16
C LEU A 90 8.52 5.31 -15.97
N SER A 91 9.65 4.62 -15.76
CA SER A 91 10.84 4.76 -16.59
C SER A 91 10.56 4.31 -18.03
N ASP A 92 11.40 4.68 -18.96
CA ASP A 92 11.20 4.25 -20.35
C ASP A 92 11.46 2.74 -20.52
N GLU A 93 12.29 2.14 -19.67
CA GLU A 93 12.50 0.70 -19.60
C GLU A 93 11.24 -0.03 -19.09
N GLU A 94 10.62 0.46 -18.00
CA GLU A 94 9.36 -0.09 -17.48
C GLU A 94 8.21 0.03 -18.48
N LYS A 95 8.10 1.17 -19.18
CA LYS A 95 7.11 1.33 -20.26
C LYS A 95 7.34 0.32 -21.37
N LYS A 96 8.59 0.11 -21.78
CA LYS A 96 8.94 -0.84 -22.81
C LYS A 96 8.56 -2.27 -22.41
N ILE A 97 8.83 -2.69 -21.17
CA ILE A 97 8.41 -4.00 -20.66
C ILE A 97 6.89 -4.16 -20.78
N ILE A 98 6.13 -3.13 -20.37
CA ILE A 98 4.67 -3.14 -20.46
C ILE A 98 4.20 -3.25 -21.92
N ASP A 99 4.76 -2.44 -22.82
CA ASP A 99 4.36 -2.41 -24.23
C ASP A 99 4.69 -3.73 -24.93
N ASP A 100 5.86 -4.31 -24.65
CA ASP A 100 6.28 -5.59 -25.22
C ASP A 100 5.38 -6.74 -24.73
N MET A 101 5.10 -6.79 -23.42
CA MET A 101 4.28 -7.85 -22.81
C MET A 101 2.79 -7.74 -23.15
N LEU A 102 2.28 -6.53 -23.30
CA LEU A 102 0.86 -6.26 -23.62
C LEU A 102 0.61 -5.99 -25.10
N SER A 103 1.53 -6.37 -25.99
CA SER A 103 1.42 -6.13 -27.43
C SER A 103 0.34 -6.97 -28.10
N ASP A 104 0.08 -8.18 -27.63
CA ASP A 104 -0.93 -9.10 -28.16
C ASP A 104 -2.32 -8.77 -27.57
N LYS A 105 -3.08 -7.94 -28.30
CA LYS A 105 -4.39 -7.44 -27.84
C LYS A 105 -5.58 -8.25 -28.34
N ASP A 106 -5.34 -9.23 -29.21
CA ASP A 106 -6.40 -9.98 -29.90
C ASP A 106 -6.91 -11.16 -29.08
N ASP A 107 -6.15 -11.62 -28.08
CA ASP A 107 -6.51 -12.70 -27.18
C ASP A 107 -6.65 -12.20 -25.73
N PRO A 108 -7.90 -12.07 -25.21
CA PRO A 108 -8.14 -11.57 -23.87
C PRO A 108 -7.54 -12.45 -22.75
N GLU A 109 -7.49 -13.77 -22.91
CA GLU A 109 -6.94 -14.69 -21.92
C GLU A 109 -5.41 -14.50 -21.82
N LYS A 110 -4.76 -14.47 -22.97
CA LYS A 110 -3.32 -14.23 -23.07
C LYS A 110 -2.93 -12.82 -22.61
N LEU A 111 -3.77 -11.81 -22.87
CA LEU A 111 -3.56 -10.46 -22.38
C LEU A 111 -3.57 -10.41 -20.84
N LEU A 112 -4.49 -11.14 -20.19
CA LEU A 112 -4.57 -11.23 -18.74
C LEU A 112 -3.37 -11.97 -18.14
N GLU A 113 -2.93 -13.05 -18.77
CA GLU A 113 -1.74 -13.81 -18.38
C GLU A 113 -0.49 -12.92 -18.47
N ASN A 114 -0.32 -12.23 -19.58
CA ASN A 114 0.78 -11.28 -19.80
C ASN A 114 0.73 -10.10 -18.82
N ALA A 115 -0.46 -9.59 -18.47
CA ALA A 115 -0.60 -8.54 -17.47
C ALA A 115 -0.16 -9.00 -16.07
N SER A 116 -0.46 -10.24 -15.69
CA SER A 116 0.03 -10.83 -14.44
C SER A 116 1.55 -10.94 -14.42
N ALA A 117 2.13 -11.39 -15.54
CA ALA A 117 3.57 -11.53 -15.68
C ALA A 117 4.28 -10.17 -15.63
N ALA A 118 3.75 -9.16 -16.33
CA ALA A 118 4.28 -7.79 -16.30
C ALA A 118 4.24 -7.18 -14.89
N LEU A 119 3.13 -7.37 -14.17
CA LEU A 119 3.01 -6.92 -12.78
C LEU A 119 4.03 -7.63 -11.87
N ALA A 120 4.22 -8.93 -12.02
CA ALA A 120 5.19 -9.69 -11.24
C ALA A 120 6.63 -9.21 -11.51
N GLU A 121 6.99 -8.98 -12.77
CA GLU A 121 8.31 -8.51 -13.16
C GLU A 121 8.60 -7.09 -12.64
N LEU A 122 7.66 -6.15 -12.81
CA LEU A 122 7.82 -4.76 -12.41
C LEU A 122 7.83 -4.56 -10.89
N THR A 123 7.11 -5.40 -10.15
CA THR A 123 6.97 -5.23 -8.69
C THR A 123 7.83 -6.19 -7.89
N ASN A 124 8.41 -7.20 -8.51
CA ASN A 124 9.05 -8.34 -7.87
C ASN A 124 8.14 -9.04 -6.85
N MET A 125 6.84 -9.09 -7.15
CA MET A 125 5.79 -9.73 -6.35
C MET A 125 5.02 -10.74 -7.19
N ALA A 126 4.23 -11.61 -6.55
CA ALA A 126 3.33 -12.49 -7.27
C ALA A 126 2.21 -11.68 -7.94
N GLY A 127 2.07 -11.83 -9.26
CA GLY A 127 0.99 -11.23 -10.04
C GLY A 127 -0.18 -12.21 -10.16
N LEU A 128 -1.40 -11.76 -9.87
CA LEU A 128 -2.63 -12.53 -10.04
C LEU A 128 -3.65 -11.69 -10.80
N THR A 129 -4.17 -12.24 -11.87
CA THR A 129 -5.32 -11.67 -12.60
C THR A 129 -6.47 -12.65 -12.59
N THR A 130 -7.69 -12.16 -12.46
CA THR A 130 -8.90 -12.98 -12.54
C THR A 130 -9.88 -12.34 -13.50
N THR A 131 -10.54 -13.16 -14.31
CA THR A 131 -11.75 -12.75 -15.02
C THR A 131 -12.94 -12.90 -14.07
N PRO A 132 -14.01 -12.07 -14.21
CA PRO A 132 -15.31 -12.41 -13.61
C PRO A 132 -15.73 -13.76 -14.21
N ALA A 133 -15.57 -14.82 -13.43
CA ALA A 133 -15.94 -16.15 -13.88
C ALA A 133 -17.44 -16.26 -14.00
N ALA A 134 -17.90 -17.02 -14.99
CA ALA A 134 -19.21 -17.65 -14.92
C ALA A 134 -19.29 -18.46 -13.62
N GLU A 135 -20.47 -18.55 -13.03
CA GLU A 135 -20.78 -19.00 -11.64
C GLU A 135 -20.14 -20.33 -11.15
N GLU A 136 -19.30 -21.00 -11.95
CA GLU A 136 -18.73 -22.33 -11.65
C GLU A 136 -17.19 -22.42 -11.76
N ALA A 137 -16.45 -21.31 -11.82
CA ALA A 137 -15.00 -21.39 -11.96
C ALA A 137 -14.30 -21.70 -10.63
N THR A 138 -13.69 -22.87 -10.56
CA THR A 138 -12.81 -23.28 -9.45
C THR A 138 -11.35 -23.01 -9.85
N ILE A 139 -10.58 -22.32 -9.00
CA ILE A 139 -9.13 -22.16 -9.19
C ILE A 139 -8.47 -23.52 -8.93
N THR A 140 -8.03 -24.17 -10.02
CA THR A 140 -7.42 -25.52 -9.98
C THR A 140 -5.90 -25.48 -9.87
N LEU A 141 -5.25 -24.35 -10.21
CA LEU A 141 -3.80 -24.22 -10.20
C LEU A 141 -3.36 -22.79 -9.90
N SER A 142 -2.47 -22.62 -8.94
CA SER A 142 -1.73 -21.37 -8.77
C SER A 142 -0.25 -21.66 -9.07
N LEU A 143 0.30 -21.03 -10.10
CA LEU A 143 1.72 -21.05 -10.42
C LEU A 143 2.36 -19.81 -9.78
N ILE A 144 3.24 -20.05 -8.80
CA ILE A 144 4.09 -19.02 -8.25
C ILE A 144 5.44 -19.14 -8.95
N HIS A 145 5.78 -18.20 -9.81
CA HIS A 145 7.14 -18.06 -10.31
C HIS A 145 7.92 -17.22 -9.28
N ILE A 146 8.90 -17.84 -8.65
CA ILE A 146 9.92 -17.20 -7.81
C ILE A 146 11.18 -17.02 -8.65
#